data_14c29c45edca2f4d5650f6daa985f603
#
_entry.id   14c29c45edca2f4d5650f6daa985f603
#
_cell.length_a   1.000
_cell.length_b   1.000
_cell.length_c   1.000
_cell.angle_alpha   90.00
_cell.angle_beta   90.00
_cell.angle_gamma   90.00
#
_symmetry.space_group_name_H-M   'P 1'
#
loop_
_entity.id
_entity.type
_entity.pdbx_description
1 polymer ?
#
loop_
_entity_poly.entity_id
_entity_poly.type
_entity_poly.pdbx_seq_one_letter_code
_entity_poly.pdbx_strand_id
1 'polypeptide(L)'
;MEVEVSPEKRLIPGGQALGVAMRTDGVLIVGLSDVKKGVCPARDCGLQPGDVLLRIGGHAIERVADVSEIAQQNGTSPLLIEYMRDGTTAHATLTPVQDDATGVVRLGAWVRDSTAGIGTLSFYDPDSGQYAALGHAITDGDTGSILTVREGRVLKASIVAVQKGQRGVPGELKGSFLQNAAVLGDIAQNTALGISGTLTTAVTNPLYPDGLPIGTRSSVHTGAATILSTIGTGGVQEYTVEVTHVSQQNAPAAKSMVLRVTDTRLLDATGGIVQGMSGSPIIQDGKLIGAVTHVFVSDPTQGYGLYVDWMLSTLIGN
;
A
#
# COMPACT_ATOMS: atom_id res chain seq x y z
N MET A 1 -14.53 19.68 35.29
CA MET A 1 -14.15 19.43 33.91
C MET A 1 -12.74 20.00 33.76
N GLU A 2 -11.74 19.14 33.86
CA GLU A 2 -10.35 19.54 33.59
C GLU A 2 -10.20 19.66 32.07
N VAL A 3 -9.78 20.81 31.59
CA VAL A 3 -9.41 21.04 30.20
C VAL A 3 -7.90 20.96 30.11
N GLU A 4 -7.39 19.87 29.58
CA GLU A 4 -5.97 19.74 29.29
C GLU A 4 -5.69 20.50 27.98
N VAL A 5 -4.87 21.53 28.05
CA VAL A 5 -4.42 22.28 26.86
C VAL A 5 -3.07 21.69 26.45
N SER A 6 -3.08 20.77 25.49
CA SER A 6 -1.84 20.33 24.84
C SER A 6 -1.49 21.28 23.66
N PRO A 7 -0.21 21.44 23.33
CA PRO A 7 0.19 22.19 22.15
C PRO A 7 -0.45 21.57 20.89
N GLU A 8 -0.86 22.41 19.94
CA GLU A 8 -1.46 21.98 18.69
C GLU A 8 -0.45 21.13 17.90
N LYS A 9 -0.75 19.85 17.69
CA LYS A 9 0.13 18.97 16.93
C LYS A 9 0.23 19.43 15.49
N ARG A 10 1.48 19.57 15.00
CA ARG A 10 1.78 19.97 13.61
C ARG A 10 2.50 18.81 12.90
N LEU A 11 2.13 18.60 11.65
CA LEU A 11 2.74 17.59 10.78
C LEU A 11 3.28 18.27 9.53
N ILE A 12 4.38 17.77 9.00
CA ILE A 12 4.88 18.18 7.68
C ILE A 12 4.05 17.44 6.64
N PRO A 13 3.21 18.11 5.84
CA PRO A 13 2.47 17.44 4.78
C PRO A 13 3.44 16.94 3.71
N GLY A 14 3.18 15.74 3.20
CA GLY A 14 4.01 15.09 2.19
C GLY A 14 3.73 15.59 0.78
N GLY A 15 3.29 14.68 -0.11
CA GLY A 15 3.06 14.92 -1.53
C GLY A 15 4.20 14.40 -2.41
N GLN A 16 5.33 13.99 -1.82
CA GLN A 16 6.43 13.35 -2.53
C GLN A 16 6.05 11.96 -3.00
N ALA A 17 6.44 11.61 -4.23
CA ALA A 17 6.33 10.24 -4.71
C ALA A 17 7.30 9.33 -3.95
N LEU A 18 6.78 8.21 -3.48
CA LEU A 18 7.51 7.16 -2.79
C LEU A 18 7.55 5.89 -3.63
N GLY A 19 8.71 5.26 -3.73
CA GLY A 19 8.82 3.85 -4.04
C GLY A 19 8.55 3.03 -2.79
N VAL A 20 7.69 2.05 -2.91
CA VAL A 20 7.38 1.08 -1.86
C VAL A 20 7.95 -0.26 -2.27
N ALA A 21 8.76 -0.88 -1.43
CA ALA A 21 9.26 -2.23 -1.62
C ALA A 21 9.03 -3.01 -0.32
N MET A 22 8.31 -4.13 -0.41
CA MET A 22 7.92 -4.90 0.77
C MET A 22 8.08 -6.40 0.51
N ARG A 23 8.55 -7.12 1.51
CA ARG A 23 8.54 -8.58 1.59
C ARG A 23 7.50 -9.03 2.60
N THR A 24 6.79 -10.08 2.24
CA THR A 24 5.77 -10.67 3.11
C THR A 24 6.38 -11.61 4.15
N ASP A 25 5.67 -11.79 5.25
CA ASP A 25 5.98 -12.85 6.19
C ASP A 25 5.43 -14.16 5.62
N GLY A 26 6.34 -15.03 5.16
CA GLY A 26 6.02 -16.21 4.36
C GLY A 26 5.87 -15.91 2.86
N VAL A 27 5.41 -16.90 2.10
CA VAL A 27 5.26 -16.83 0.64
C VAL A 27 3.79 -17.02 0.25
N LEU A 28 3.21 -15.99 -0.37
CA LEU A 28 1.79 -15.97 -0.76
C LEU A 28 1.54 -16.84 -1.99
N ILE A 29 0.51 -17.68 -1.96
CA ILE A 29 -0.03 -18.36 -3.14
C ILE A 29 -0.92 -17.38 -3.90
N VAL A 30 -0.53 -17.04 -5.12
CA VAL A 30 -1.29 -16.11 -5.99
C VAL A 30 -2.12 -16.83 -7.04
N GLY A 31 -1.85 -18.13 -7.28
CA GLY A 31 -2.59 -18.94 -8.22
C GLY A 31 -2.21 -20.42 -8.16
N LEU A 32 -3.02 -21.25 -8.78
CA LEU A 32 -2.80 -22.68 -8.90
C LEU A 32 -2.76 -23.12 -10.37
N SER A 33 -1.91 -24.10 -10.69
CA SER A 33 -1.81 -24.65 -12.04
C SER A 33 -1.53 -26.13 -12.01
N ASP A 34 -2.02 -26.83 -13.02
CA ASP A 34 -1.67 -28.24 -13.22
C ASP A 34 -0.17 -28.39 -13.52
N VAL A 35 0.48 -29.32 -12.87
CA VAL A 35 1.85 -29.76 -13.17
C VAL A 35 1.82 -30.79 -14.33
N LYS A 36 0.83 -31.69 -14.30
CA LYS A 36 0.45 -32.59 -15.37
C LYS A 36 -1.04 -32.42 -15.62
N LYS A 37 -1.53 -32.84 -16.78
CA LYS A 37 -2.96 -32.75 -17.13
C LYS A 37 -3.85 -33.29 -16.01
N GLY A 38 -4.62 -32.37 -15.38
CA GLY A 38 -5.56 -32.69 -14.30
C GLY A 38 -4.93 -32.92 -12.93
N VAL A 39 -3.62 -32.75 -12.76
CA VAL A 39 -2.90 -32.99 -11.50
C VAL A 39 -2.30 -31.69 -11.00
N CYS A 40 -2.83 -31.15 -9.90
CA CYS A 40 -2.32 -29.97 -9.21
C CYS A 40 -2.15 -30.26 -7.72
N PRO A 41 -0.96 -30.65 -7.25
CA PRO A 41 -0.73 -31.06 -5.87
C PRO A 41 -1.23 -30.06 -4.83
N ALA A 42 -1.03 -28.75 -5.06
CA ALA A 42 -1.49 -27.73 -4.15
C ALA A 42 -3.04 -27.67 -4.06
N ARG A 43 -3.75 -27.77 -5.20
CA ARG A 43 -5.21 -27.85 -5.20
C ARG A 43 -5.71 -29.13 -4.54
N ASP A 44 -5.07 -30.24 -4.86
CA ASP A 44 -5.50 -31.58 -4.42
C ASP A 44 -5.35 -31.76 -2.91
N CYS A 45 -4.45 -31.02 -2.26
CA CYS A 45 -4.32 -30.96 -0.79
C CYS A 45 -5.12 -29.83 -0.13
N GLY A 46 -5.90 -29.04 -0.89
CA GLY A 46 -6.80 -28.01 -0.38
C GLY A 46 -6.18 -26.62 -0.18
N LEU A 47 -4.96 -26.39 -0.70
CA LEU A 47 -4.38 -25.04 -0.76
C LEU A 47 -5.12 -24.18 -1.79
N GLN A 48 -5.15 -22.85 -1.54
CA GLN A 48 -5.90 -21.88 -2.33
C GLN A 48 -5.08 -20.59 -2.55
N PRO A 49 -5.37 -19.81 -3.60
CA PRO A 49 -4.89 -18.44 -3.70
C PRO A 49 -5.30 -17.64 -2.45
N GLY A 50 -4.38 -16.86 -1.90
CA GLY A 50 -4.53 -16.15 -0.63
C GLY A 50 -3.90 -16.86 0.57
N ASP A 51 -3.59 -18.16 0.48
CA ASP A 51 -2.82 -18.85 1.54
C ASP A 51 -1.37 -18.34 1.56
N VAL A 52 -0.82 -18.16 2.76
CA VAL A 52 0.57 -17.79 2.97
C VAL A 52 1.34 -19.02 3.49
N LEU A 53 2.27 -19.53 2.71
CA LEU A 53 3.14 -20.64 3.11
C LEU A 53 4.13 -20.16 4.17
N LEU A 54 4.10 -20.78 5.35
CA LEU A 54 4.98 -20.44 6.47
C LEU A 54 6.12 -21.47 6.62
N ARG A 55 5.80 -22.78 6.45
CA ARG A 55 6.78 -23.86 6.53
C ARG A 55 6.45 -24.97 5.55
N ILE A 56 7.50 -25.59 5.00
CA ILE A 56 7.40 -26.77 4.12
C ILE A 56 8.38 -27.82 4.63
N GLY A 57 7.90 -29.02 4.95
CA GLY A 57 8.73 -30.10 5.49
C GLY A 57 9.48 -29.72 6.78
N GLY A 58 8.90 -28.84 7.60
CA GLY A 58 9.51 -28.32 8.81
C GLY A 58 10.47 -27.12 8.62
N HIS A 59 10.84 -26.78 7.38
CA HIS A 59 11.70 -25.63 7.06
C HIS A 59 10.87 -24.34 6.92
N ALA A 60 11.29 -23.25 7.53
CA ALA A 60 10.65 -21.93 7.37
C ALA A 60 10.80 -21.45 5.91
N ILE A 61 9.75 -20.83 5.38
CA ILE A 61 9.70 -20.31 4.01
C ILE A 61 9.69 -18.79 4.06
N GLU A 62 10.71 -18.20 3.45
CA GLU A 62 10.91 -16.75 3.43
C GLU A 62 10.93 -16.18 2.02
N ARG A 63 11.30 -17.00 1.05
CA ARG A 63 11.48 -16.60 -0.35
C ARG A 63 10.86 -17.63 -1.28
N VAL A 64 10.46 -17.18 -2.46
CA VAL A 64 10.00 -18.07 -3.54
C VAL A 64 11.02 -19.17 -3.85
N ALA A 65 12.32 -18.87 -3.79
CA ALA A 65 13.39 -19.85 -4.01
C ALA A 65 13.33 -21.01 -3.02
N ASP A 66 13.04 -20.74 -1.75
CA ASP A 66 12.99 -21.76 -0.69
C ASP A 66 11.95 -22.84 -1.02
N VAL A 67 10.79 -22.42 -1.57
CA VAL A 67 9.72 -23.34 -2.01
C VAL A 67 10.23 -24.32 -3.08
N SER A 68 10.93 -23.78 -4.08
CA SER A 68 11.45 -24.57 -5.19
C SER A 68 12.59 -25.51 -4.75
N GLU A 69 13.50 -25.01 -3.91
CA GLU A 69 14.64 -25.77 -3.41
C GLU A 69 14.20 -26.97 -2.56
N ILE A 70 13.26 -26.74 -1.62
CA ILE A 70 12.74 -27.81 -0.76
C ILE A 70 11.95 -28.84 -1.57
N ALA A 71 11.12 -28.40 -2.52
CA ALA A 71 10.39 -29.32 -3.39
C ALA A 71 11.35 -30.21 -4.19
N GLN A 72 12.41 -29.61 -4.76
CA GLN A 72 13.39 -30.35 -5.56
C GLN A 72 14.22 -31.33 -4.71
N GLN A 73 14.62 -30.95 -3.50
CA GLN A 73 15.38 -31.81 -2.58
C GLN A 73 14.55 -32.99 -2.07
N ASN A 74 13.26 -32.74 -1.80
CA ASN A 74 12.35 -33.80 -1.28
C ASN A 74 11.86 -34.77 -2.36
N GLY A 75 11.97 -34.37 -3.63
CA GLY A 75 11.44 -35.15 -4.75
C GLY A 75 9.92 -35.30 -4.67
N THR A 76 9.39 -36.46 -4.95
CA THR A 76 7.95 -36.78 -4.95
C THR A 76 7.45 -37.34 -3.61
N SER A 77 8.20 -37.22 -2.53
CA SER A 77 7.77 -37.65 -1.19
C SER A 77 6.76 -36.66 -0.59
N PRO A 78 5.81 -37.11 0.26
CA PRO A 78 4.87 -36.18 0.92
C PRO A 78 5.58 -35.14 1.79
N LEU A 79 5.10 -33.92 1.74
CA LEU A 79 5.57 -32.77 2.51
C LEU A 79 4.44 -32.25 3.41
N LEU A 80 4.75 -32.01 4.67
CA LEU A 80 3.86 -31.25 5.56
C LEU A 80 3.99 -29.76 5.22
N ILE A 81 2.89 -29.12 4.90
CA ILE A 81 2.78 -27.70 4.62
C ILE A 81 2.09 -27.04 5.82
N GLU A 82 2.73 -26.05 6.41
CA GLU A 82 2.11 -25.12 7.38
C GLU A 82 1.84 -23.80 6.64
N TYR A 83 0.60 -23.34 6.68
CA TYR A 83 0.17 -22.12 5.99
C TYR A 83 -0.80 -21.33 6.84
N MET A 84 -0.92 -20.04 6.55
CA MET A 84 -1.90 -19.14 7.16
C MET A 84 -3.01 -18.86 6.15
N ARG A 85 -4.27 -18.99 6.59
CA ARG A 85 -5.49 -18.60 5.86
C ARG A 85 -6.37 -17.76 6.76
N ASP A 86 -6.74 -16.57 6.33
CA ASP A 86 -7.60 -15.64 7.08
C ASP A 86 -7.12 -15.42 8.54
N GLY A 87 -5.78 -15.28 8.71
CA GLY A 87 -5.15 -15.07 10.02
C GLY A 87 -5.05 -16.31 10.90
N THR A 88 -5.48 -17.49 10.41
CA THR A 88 -5.42 -18.76 11.15
C THR A 88 -4.41 -19.70 10.53
N THR A 89 -3.51 -20.25 11.36
CA THR A 89 -2.54 -21.27 10.92
C THR A 89 -3.23 -22.61 10.70
N ALA A 90 -2.96 -23.25 9.57
CA ALA A 90 -3.48 -24.54 9.19
C ALA A 90 -2.37 -25.43 8.59
N HIS A 91 -2.66 -26.71 8.39
CA HIS A 91 -1.72 -27.68 7.88
C HIS A 91 -2.35 -28.51 6.76
N ALA A 92 -1.53 -28.88 5.77
CA ALA A 92 -1.90 -29.81 4.71
C ALA A 92 -0.73 -30.75 4.42
N THR A 93 -1.01 -31.95 3.91
CA THR A 93 0.02 -32.84 3.38
C THR A 93 -0.04 -32.80 1.86
N LEU A 94 1.04 -32.34 1.23
CA LEU A 94 1.17 -32.20 -0.21
C LEU A 94 2.21 -33.19 -0.74
N THR A 95 1.88 -33.90 -1.80
CA THR A 95 2.84 -34.75 -2.52
C THR A 95 3.24 -34.05 -3.82
N PRO A 96 4.47 -33.53 -3.92
CA PRO A 96 4.94 -32.86 -5.14
C PRO A 96 4.95 -33.78 -6.33
N VAL A 97 4.83 -33.23 -7.52
CA VAL A 97 4.83 -34.00 -8.78
C VAL A 97 5.95 -33.51 -9.69
N GLN A 98 6.65 -34.44 -10.32
CA GLN A 98 7.66 -34.09 -11.32
C GLN A 98 6.97 -33.78 -12.66
N ASP A 99 7.29 -32.63 -13.22
CA ASP A 99 6.87 -32.22 -14.55
C ASP A 99 7.60 -33.05 -15.61
N ASP A 100 6.86 -33.78 -16.44
CA ASP A 100 7.42 -34.69 -17.43
C ASP A 100 8.23 -33.97 -18.52
N ALA A 101 7.93 -32.73 -18.82
CA ALA A 101 8.61 -31.99 -19.89
C ALA A 101 9.94 -31.39 -19.42
N THR A 102 10.01 -30.94 -18.14
CA THR A 102 11.17 -30.24 -17.61
C THR A 102 11.98 -31.06 -16.61
N GLY A 103 11.43 -32.13 -16.06
CA GLY A 103 12.02 -32.90 -14.97
C GLY A 103 12.01 -32.19 -13.61
N VAL A 104 11.42 -31.00 -13.53
CA VAL A 104 11.37 -30.18 -12.30
C VAL A 104 10.23 -30.63 -11.40
N VAL A 105 10.52 -30.83 -10.12
CA VAL A 105 9.50 -31.14 -9.12
C VAL A 105 8.73 -29.86 -8.72
N ARG A 106 7.40 -29.92 -8.78
CA ARG A 106 6.52 -28.75 -8.58
C ARG A 106 5.40 -29.05 -7.60
N LEU A 107 4.96 -28.01 -6.91
CA LEU A 107 3.81 -28.04 -6.01
C LEU A 107 2.48 -27.71 -6.73
N GLY A 108 2.53 -27.14 -7.93
CA GLY A 108 1.35 -26.69 -8.67
C GLY A 108 0.79 -25.35 -8.17
N ALA A 109 1.64 -24.51 -7.57
CA ALA A 109 1.28 -23.18 -7.09
C ALA A 109 2.15 -22.10 -7.71
N TRP A 110 1.53 -20.98 -8.06
CA TRP A 110 2.20 -19.72 -8.34
C TRP A 110 2.35 -18.97 -7.03
N VAL A 111 3.55 -18.50 -6.73
CA VAL A 111 3.87 -17.93 -5.41
C VAL A 111 4.61 -16.61 -5.53
N ARG A 112 4.42 -15.74 -4.51
CA ARG A 112 5.02 -14.40 -4.44
C ARG A 112 5.49 -14.13 -3.01
N ASP A 113 6.68 -13.53 -2.86
CA ASP A 113 7.27 -13.16 -1.57
C ASP A 113 7.50 -11.64 -1.40
N SER A 114 7.24 -10.88 -2.45
CA SER A 114 7.57 -9.45 -2.47
C SER A 114 6.64 -8.67 -3.40
N THR A 115 6.46 -7.40 -3.10
CA THR A 115 5.75 -6.44 -3.93
C THR A 115 6.49 -5.11 -3.97
N ALA A 116 6.32 -4.38 -5.07
CA ALA A 116 6.85 -3.04 -5.24
C ALA A 116 5.85 -2.17 -6.00
N GLY A 117 5.81 -0.88 -5.67
CA GLY A 117 4.88 0.05 -6.28
C GLY A 117 5.25 1.51 -6.03
N ILE A 118 4.44 2.40 -6.58
CA ILE A 118 4.54 3.85 -6.37
C ILE A 118 3.34 4.30 -5.53
N GLY A 119 3.61 5.21 -4.59
CA GLY A 119 2.61 5.88 -3.79
C GLY A 119 3.05 7.29 -3.43
N THR A 120 2.31 7.92 -2.54
CA THR A 120 2.59 9.29 -2.09
C THR A 120 2.72 9.33 -0.57
N LEU A 121 3.70 10.07 -0.06
CA LEU A 121 3.83 10.40 1.36
C LEU A 121 2.67 11.29 1.79
N SER A 122 1.95 10.90 2.86
CA SER A 122 0.85 11.68 3.36
C SER A 122 1.33 12.76 4.34
N PHE A 123 2.10 12.36 5.32
CA PHE A 123 2.73 13.29 6.26
C PHE A 123 3.94 12.65 6.94
N TYR A 124 4.75 13.53 7.51
CA TYR A 124 5.87 13.23 8.40
C TYR A 124 5.65 13.95 9.74
N ASP A 125 5.81 13.24 10.82
CA ASP A 125 5.78 13.76 12.18
C ASP A 125 7.21 14.10 12.63
N PRO A 126 7.58 15.38 12.73
CA PRO A 126 8.94 15.77 13.08
C PRO A 126 9.33 15.43 14.54
N ASP A 127 8.33 15.27 15.42
CA ASP A 127 8.58 14.99 16.84
C ASP A 127 8.97 13.52 17.06
N SER A 128 8.33 12.60 16.32
CA SER A 128 8.57 11.15 16.46
C SER A 128 9.45 10.56 15.35
N GLY A 129 9.67 11.27 14.26
CA GLY A 129 10.33 10.75 13.08
C GLY A 129 9.47 9.76 12.26
N GLN A 130 8.22 9.55 12.67
CA GLN A 130 7.30 8.63 11.99
C GLN A 130 6.61 9.28 10.80
N TYR A 131 6.11 8.44 9.90
CA TYR A 131 5.37 8.89 8.72
C TYR A 131 4.14 7.99 8.49
N ALA A 132 3.19 8.51 7.71
CA ALA A 132 2.14 7.71 7.10
C ALA A 132 2.08 7.99 5.58
N ALA A 133 1.66 7.00 4.81
CA ALA A 133 1.53 7.10 3.36
C ALA A 133 0.40 6.22 2.83
N LEU A 134 0.00 6.42 1.57
CA LEU A 134 -0.99 5.67 0.78
C LEU A 134 -2.45 5.88 1.22
N GLY A 135 -2.78 5.84 2.52
CA GLY A 135 -4.15 5.91 3.02
C GLY A 135 -5.00 4.66 2.74
N HIS A 136 -4.41 3.58 2.27
CA HIS A 136 -5.01 2.25 2.09
C HIS A 136 -3.93 1.17 2.19
N ALA A 137 -4.35 -0.08 2.43
CA ALA A 137 -3.41 -1.20 2.50
C ALA A 137 -2.71 -1.45 1.16
N ILE A 138 -1.49 -1.98 1.25
CA ILE A 138 -0.87 -2.70 0.14
C ILE A 138 -1.46 -4.10 0.11
N THR A 139 -2.11 -4.42 -0.99
CA THR A 139 -2.73 -5.72 -1.23
C THR A 139 -2.04 -6.44 -2.37
N ASP A 140 -2.11 -7.76 -2.38
CA ASP A 140 -1.76 -8.54 -3.55
C ASP A 140 -2.79 -8.31 -4.66
N GLY A 141 -2.31 -8.04 -5.88
CA GLY A 141 -3.16 -7.68 -7.01
C GLY A 141 -4.01 -8.83 -7.56
N ASP A 142 -3.61 -10.09 -7.31
CA ASP A 142 -4.29 -11.27 -7.82
C ASP A 142 -5.35 -11.78 -6.81
N THR A 143 -5.06 -11.69 -5.51
CA THR A 143 -5.93 -12.22 -4.44
C THR A 143 -6.71 -11.15 -3.71
N GLY A 144 -6.25 -9.88 -3.74
CA GLY A 144 -6.80 -8.77 -2.94
C GLY A 144 -6.47 -8.84 -1.45
N SER A 145 -5.69 -9.84 -1.02
CA SER A 145 -5.31 -10.02 0.39
C SER A 145 -4.36 -8.91 0.84
N ILE A 146 -4.56 -8.40 2.06
CA ILE A 146 -3.63 -7.46 2.68
C ILE A 146 -2.33 -8.21 2.99
N LEU A 147 -1.20 -7.64 2.54
CA LEU A 147 0.11 -8.24 2.72
C LEU A 147 0.65 -7.94 4.13
N THR A 148 1.08 -8.96 4.85
CA THR A 148 1.79 -8.82 6.12
C THR A 148 3.22 -8.34 5.87
N VAL A 149 3.70 -7.41 6.71
CA VAL A 149 5.04 -6.84 6.56
C VAL A 149 6.05 -7.68 7.34
N ARG A 150 6.97 -8.31 6.65
CA ARG A 150 8.19 -8.87 7.25
C ARG A 150 9.34 -7.87 7.19
N GLU A 151 9.57 -7.34 6.00
CA GLU A 151 10.56 -6.30 5.72
C GLU A 151 9.96 -5.33 4.71
N GLY A 152 9.95 -4.07 5.03
CA GLY A 152 9.43 -3.04 4.14
C GLY A 152 10.33 -1.81 4.13
N ARG A 153 10.45 -1.17 2.97
CA ARG A 153 11.23 0.04 2.78
C ARG A 153 10.49 1.03 1.91
N VAL A 154 10.56 2.28 2.30
CA VAL A 154 10.19 3.40 1.44
C VAL A 154 11.44 3.99 0.81
N LEU A 155 11.37 4.22 -0.48
CA LEU A 155 12.48 4.61 -1.34
C LEU A 155 12.19 5.95 -2.01
N LYS A 156 13.22 6.71 -2.34
CA LYS A 156 13.05 7.89 -3.19
C LYS A 156 12.63 7.43 -4.59
N ALA A 157 11.51 7.95 -5.07
CA ALA A 157 11.00 7.69 -6.41
C ALA A 157 10.96 8.96 -7.26
N SER A 158 11.00 8.78 -8.57
CA SER A 158 10.77 9.85 -9.55
C SER A 158 9.66 9.44 -10.48
N ILE A 159 8.73 10.35 -10.76
CA ILE A 159 7.68 10.13 -11.75
C ILE A 159 8.24 10.40 -13.14
N VAL A 160 8.24 9.39 -13.99
CA VAL A 160 8.84 9.44 -15.34
C VAL A 160 7.80 9.57 -16.45
N ALA A 161 6.56 9.16 -16.20
CA ALA A 161 5.44 9.29 -17.13
C ALA A 161 4.10 9.25 -16.38
N VAL A 162 3.06 9.73 -17.05
CA VAL A 162 1.67 9.67 -16.60
C VAL A 162 0.83 8.95 -17.64
N GLN A 163 0.14 7.92 -17.20
CA GLN A 163 -0.97 7.34 -17.96
C GLN A 163 -2.24 8.03 -17.49
N LYS A 164 -2.89 8.80 -18.37
CA LYS A 164 -4.11 9.51 -17.99
C LYS A 164 -5.24 8.56 -17.64
N GLY A 165 -5.97 8.88 -16.60
CA GLY A 165 -7.22 8.24 -16.25
C GLY A 165 -8.33 8.61 -17.23
N GLN A 166 -9.15 7.63 -17.58
CA GLN A 166 -10.35 7.79 -18.38
C GLN A 166 -11.50 7.01 -17.74
N ARG A 167 -12.71 7.37 -18.08
CA ARG A 167 -13.90 6.67 -17.57
C ARG A 167 -13.80 5.16 -17.83
N GLY A 168 -13.83 4.35 -16.78
CA GLY A 168 -13.69 2.90 -16.86
C GLY A 168 -12.24 2.38 -16.94
N VAL A 169 -11.26 3.29 -17.09
CA VAL A 169 -9.84 2.92 -17.15
C VAL A 169 -9.06 3.81 -16.16
N PRO A 170 -8.63 3.26 -15.02
CA PRO A 170 -7.82 4.02 -14.09
C PRO A 170 -6.48 4.42 -14.73
N GLY A 171 -6.08 5.68 -14.48
CA GLY A 171 -4.75 6.14 -14.85
C GLY A 171 -3.69 5.75 -13.84
N GLU A 172 -2.43 6.03 -14.15
CA GLU A 172 -1.29 5.66 -13.31
C GLU A 172 -0.14 6.67 -13.43
N LEU A 173 0.48 6.99 -12.31
CA LEU A 173 1.79 7.63 -12.26
C LEU A 173 2.87 6.55 -12.43
N LYS A 174 3.54 6.54 -13.56
CA LYS A 174 4.66 5.63 -13.81
C LYS A 174 5.91 6.20 -13.15
N GLY A 175 6.29 5.60 -12.04
CA GLY A 175 7.48 5.96 -11.30
C GLY A 175 8.63 5.01 -11.57
N SER A 176 9.83 5.53 -11.37
CA SER A 176 11.06 4.75 -11.35
C SER A 176 11.75 4.94 -10.01
N PHE A 177 12.13 3.84 -9.40
CA PHE A 177 13.13 3.81 -8.33
C PHE A 177 14.13 2.71 -8.66
N LEU A 178 15.40 3.06 -8.60
CA LEU A 178 16.46 2.09 -8.82
C LEU A 178 16.56 1.16 -7.60
N GLN A 179 17.03 -0.07 -7.79
CA GLN A 179 17.33 -0.98 -6.67
C GLN A 179 18.31 -0.37 -5.66
N ASN A 180 19.12 0.59 -6.11
CA ASN A 180 20.06 1.38 -5.29
C ASN A 180 19.49 2.77 -4.94
N ALA A 181 18.19 3.02 -5.07
CA ALA A 181 17.60 4.28 -4.67
C ALA A 181 17.83 4.52 -3.17
N ALA A 182 17.95 5.80 -2.78
CA ALA A 182 18.09 6.14 -1.37
C ALA A 182 16.89 5.59 -0.58
N VAL A 183 17.18 4.76 0.40
CA VAL A 183 16.18 4.32 1.39
C VAL A 183 15.83 5.51 2.26
N LEU A 184 14.57 5.87 2.28
CA LEU A 184 14.05 6.97 3.09
C LEU A 184 13.62 6.53 4.48
N GLY A 185 13.22 5.27 4.63
CA GLY A 185 12.77 4.70 5.89
C GLY A 185 12.27 3.27 5.75
N ASP A 186 11.80 2.71 6.85
CA ASP A 186 11.18 1.39 6.93
C ASP A 186 9.66 1.46 6.73
N ILE A 187 9.04 0.30 6.53
CA ILE A 187 7.59 0.11 6.67
C ILE A 187 7.39 -0.83 7.85
N ALA A 188 6.88 -0.30 8.95
CA ALA A 188 6.61 -1.07 10.15
C ALA A 188 5.22 -1.70 10.13
N GLN A 189 4.24 -1.02 9.51
CA GLN A 189 2.86 -1.48 9.45
C GLN A 189 2.26 -1.29 8.05
N ASN A 190 1.40 -2.24 7.65
CA ASN A 190 0.53 -2.17 6.49
C ASN A 190 -0.90 -2.49 6.95
N THR A 191 -1.75 -1.48 7.00
CA THR A 191 -3.11 -1.56 7.52
C THR A 191 -4.13 -1.08 6.50
N ALA A 192 -5.40 -1.28 6.75
CA ALA A 192 -6.49 -0.75 5.92
C ALA A 192 -6.46 0.79 5.79
N LEU A 193 -5.72 1.49 6.66
CA LEU A 193 -5.61 2.95 6.69
C LEU A 193 -4.31 3.47 6.06
N GLY A 194 -3.48 2.58 5.52
CA GLY A 194 -2.22 2.90 4.88
C GLY A 194 -1.02 2.20 5.48
N ILE A 195 0.16 2.64 5.06
CA ILE A 195 1.44 2.21 5.61
C ILE A 195 2.00 3.26 6.55
N SER A 196 2.71 2.81 7.58
CA SER A 196 3.45 3.67 8.50
C SER A 196 4.79 3.06 8.89
N GLY A 197 5.69 3.88 9.37
CA GLY A 197 7.04 3.48 9.81
C GLY A 197 7.84 4.72 10.21
N THR A 198 9.17 4.59 10.21
CA THR A 198 10.09 5.65 10.60
C THR A 198 10.95 6.07 9.41
N LEU A 199 11.12 7.37 9.21
CA LEU A 199 12.06 7.89 8.21
C LEU A 199 13.46 8.04 8.82
N THR A 200 14.48 7.65 8.05
CA THR A 200 15.89 7.82 8.43
C THR A 200 16.39 9.24 8.26
N THR A 201 15.68 10.04 7.47
CA THR A 201 15.98 11.44 7.20
C THR A 201 14.70 12.26 7.26
N ALA A 202 14.74 13.37 7.96
CA ALA A 202 13.59 14.29 8.04
C ALA A 202 13.17 14.75 6.64
N VAL A 203 11.87 14.75 6.41
CA VAL A 203 11.26 15.28 5.18
C VAL A 203 10.90 16.73 5.39
N THR A 204 11.20 17.54 4.40
CA THR A 204 10.77 18.95 4.33
C THR A 204 9.80 19.14 3.18
N ASN A 205 8.86 20.04 3.34
CA ASN A 205 7.99 20.49 2.26
C ASN A 205 8.19 22.00 2.04
N PRO A 206 8.72 22.42 0.87
CA PRO A 206 8.95 23.85 0.61
C PRO A 206 7.71 24.72 0.65
N LEU A 207 6.51 24.14 0.40
CA LEU A 207 5.23 24.83 0.47
C LEU A 207 4.77 25.05 1.92
N TYR A 208 5.18 24.16 2.84
CA TYR A 208 4.78 24.17 4.26
C TYR A 208 5.97 23.81 5.16
N PRO A 209 7.00 24.64 5.22
CA PRO A 209 8.25 24.34 5.94
C PRO A 209 8.05 24.16 7.45
N ASP A 210 7.08 24.86 8.04
CA ASP A 210 6.75 24.81 9.47
C ASP A 210 5.65 23.79 9.78
N GLY A 211 5.27 22.96 8.79
CA GLY A 211 4.17 22.02 8.90
C GLY A 211 2.79 22.69 9.00
N LEU A 212 1.76 21.86 9.10
CA LEU A 212 0.37 22.28 9.26
C LEU A 212 -0.23 21.70 10.53
N PRO A 213 -1.12 22.45 11.20
CA PRO A 213 -1.94 21.89 12.26
C PRO A 213 -2.88 20.81 11.72
N ILE A 214 -3.27 19.89 12.56
CA ILE A 214 -4.20 18.80 12.23
C ILE A 214 -5.63 19.35 12.24
N GLY A 215 -6.39 19.06 11.18
CA GLY A 215 -7.83 19.24 11.15
C GLY A 215 -8.54 17.99 11.64
N THR A 216 -9.20 18.08 12.79
CA THR A 216 -10.00 16.97 13.32
C THR A 216 -11.20 16.67 12.41
N ARG A 217 -11.73 15.45 12.46
CA ARG A 217 -12.92 15.03 11.69
C ARG A 217 -14.11 15.98 11.81
N SER A 218 -14.31 16.55 13.01
CA SER A 218 -15.39 17.49 13.27
C SER A 218 -15.24 18.84 12.58
N SER A 219 -14.01 19.20 12.14
CA SER A 219 -13.72 20.43 11.42
C SER A 219 -13.78 20.27 9.89
N VAL A 220 -13.82 19.04 9.39
CA VAL A 220 -13.87 18.79 7.94
C VAL A 220 -15.28 19.06 7.42
N HIS A 221 -15.39 19.82 6.34
CA HIS A 221 -16.67 20.18 5.74
C HIS A 221 -16.61 20.15 4.19
N THR A 222 -17.76 20.19 3.55
CA THR A 222 -17.86 20.35 2.09
C THR A 222 -17.39 21.73 1.66
N GLY A 223 -16.70 21.80 0.51
CA GLY A 223 -16.18 23.06 -0.04
C GLY A 223 -14.75 22.94 -0.55
N ALA A 224 -14.13 24.11 -0.76
CA ALA A 224 -12.79 24.19 -1.32
C ALA A 224 -11.74 23.53 -0.41
N ALA A 225 -10.80 22.82 -1.04
CA ALA A 225 -9.64 22.24 -0.41
C ALA A 225 -8.51 22.13 -1.46
N THR A 226 -7.33 21.70 -1.03
CA THR A 226 -6.21 21.41 -1.93
C THR A 226 -5.62 20.03 -1.62
N ILE A 227 -4.91 19.47 -2.61
CA ILE A 227 -4.09 18.26 -2.43
C ILE A 227 -2.66 18.55 -2.86
N LEU A 228 -1.70 17.90 -2.20
CA LEU A 228 -0.30 17.94 -2.60
C LEU A 228 0.08 16.65 -3.32
N SER A 229 0.68 16.75 -4.48
CA SER A 229 1.12 15.58 -5.23
C SER A 229 2.30 15.89 -6.13
N THR A 230 3.12 14.88 -6.39
CA THR A 230 4.19 14.90 -7.40
C THR A 230 3.72 14.09 -8.60
N ILE A 231 3.38 14.76 -9.70
CA ILE A 231 2.91 14.11 -10.94
C ILE A 231 3.95 14.14 -12.07
N GLY A 232 5.15 14.63 -11.79
CA GLY A 232 6.24 14.75 -12.78
C GLY A 232 7.53 15.22 -12.13
N THR A 233 8.42 15.80 -12.93
CA THR A 233 9.76 16.22 -12.47
C THR A 233 9.77 17.53 -11.66
N GLY A 234 8.64 18.23 -11.58
CA GLY A 234 8.53 19.55 -10.91
C GLY A 234 8.47 19.49 -9.37
N GLY A 235 8.60 18.30 -8.78
CA GLY A 235 8.46 18.12 -7.32
C GLY A 235 7.01 18.19 -6.86
N VAL A 236 6.82 18.43 -5.54
CA VAL A 236 5.50 18.54 -4.93
C VAL A 236 4.83 19.82 -5.39
N GLN A 237 3.60 19.69 -5.86
CA GLN A 237 2.75 20.82 -6.25
C GLN A 237 1.39 20.75 -5.56
N GLU A 238 0.76 21.89 -5.40
CA GLU A 238 -0.56 22.03 -4.85
C GLU A 238 -1.60 22.13 -5.95
N TYR A 239 -2.69 21.35 -5.82
CA TYR A 239 -3.79 21.30 -6.78
C TYR A 239 -5.12 21.52 -6.06
N THR A 240 -6.00 22.31 -6.67
CA THR A 240 -7.33 22.58 -6.10
C THR A 240 -8.28 21.39 -6.29
N VAL A 241 -9.03 21.12 -5.22
CA VAL A 241 -10.10 20.12 -5.19
C VAL A 241 -11.30 20.69 -4.43
N GLU A 242 -12.42 20.02 -4.53
CA GLU A 242 -13.61 20.27 -3.72
C GLU A 242 -13.93 19.03 -2.90
N VAL A 243 -14.13 19.19 -1.60
CA VAL A 243 -14.76 18.16 -0.77
C VAL A 243 -16.26 18.21 -1.04
N THR A 244 -16.77 17.20 -1.72
CA THR A 244 -18.20 17.15 -2.14
C THR A 244 -19.10 16.42 -1.14
N HIS A 245 -18.49 15.55 -0.32
CA HIS A 245 -19.19 14.79 0.71
C HIS A 245 -18.26 14.48 1.87
N VAL A 246 -18.81 14.49 3.09
CA VAL A 246 -18.12 14.16 4.34
C VAL A 246 -18.91 13.09 5.05
N SER A 247 -18.30 11.94 5.33
CA SER A 247 -18.92 10.82 6.03
C SER A 247 -18.74 10.96 7.53
N GLN A 248 -19.84 10.89 8.27
CA GLN A 248 -19.76 10.77 9.73
C GLN A 248 -19.31 9.35 10.09
N GLN A 249 -18.17 9.22 10.76
CA GLN A 249 -17.57 7.95 11.11
C GLN A 249 -17.26 7.89 12.60
N ASN A 250 -17.73 6.82 13.26
CA ASN A 250 -17.43 6.52 14.67
C ASN A 250 -16.31 5.48 14.82
N ALA A 251 -15.88 4.87 13.72
CA ALA A 251 -14.79 3.90 13.64
C ALA A 251 -13.93 4.18 12.40
N PRO A 252 -12.65 3.79 12.42
CA PRO A 252 -11.74 3.97 11.29
C PRO A 252 -12.25 3.31 10.00
N ALA A 253 -12.29 4.07 8.91
CA ALA A 253 -12.67 3.57 7.61
C ALA A 253 -11.99 4.40 6.50
N ALA A 254 -11.52 3.73 5.46
CA ALA A 254 -10.71 4.31 4.40
C ALA A 254 -11.43 5.30 3.45
N LYS A 255 -12.76 5.43 3.56
CA LYS A 255 -13.59 6.30 2.70
C LYS A 255 -14.31 7.32 3.55
N SER A 256 -13.58 8.33 4.02
CA SER A 256 -14.08 9.35 4.96
C SER A 256 -14.72 10.54 4.27
N MET A 257 -14.26 10.88 3.06
CA MET A 257 -14.77 12.00 2.28
C MET A 257 -14.70 11.70 0.79
N VAL A 258 -15.47 12.42 -0.01
CA VAL A 258 -15.42 12.40 -1.46
C VAL A 258 -14.82 13.72 -1.95
N LEU A 259 -13.85 13.59 -2.85
CA LEU A 259 -13.15 14.72 -3.47
C LEU A 259 -13.50 14.80 -4.95
N ARG A 260 -13.59 16.02 -5.47
CA ARG A 260 -13.63 16.32 -6.90
C ARG A 260 -12.44 17.18 -7.27
N VAL A 261 -11.68 16.81 -8.28
CA VAL A 261 -10.59 17.63 -8.81
C VAL A 261 -11.17 18.81 -9.57
N THR A 262 -10.75 20.01 -9.22
CA THR A 262 -11.16 21.28 -9.89
C THR A 262 -9.98 21.95 -10.58
N ASP A 263 -8.74 21.56 -10.29
CA ASP A 263 -7.53 22.11 -10.90
C ASP A 263 -7.38 21.63 -12.35
N THR A 264 -7.40 22.57 -13.28
CA THR A 264 -7.28 22.29 -14.71
C THR A 264 -5.91 21.71 -15.08
N ARG A 265 -4.83 22.13 -14.40
CA ARG A 265 -3.48 21.57 -14.62
C ARG A 265 -3.43 20.09 -14.30
N LEU A 266 -4.06 19.67 -13.20
CA LEU A 266 -4.13 18.26 -12.82
C LEU A 266 -5.01 17.48 -13.77
N LEU A 267 -6.20 18.00 -14.12
CA LEU A 267 -7.10 17.37 -15.09
C LEU A 267 -6.43 17.19 -16.48
N ASP A 268 -5.71 18.22 -16.92
CA ASP A 268 -5.00 18.15 -18.21
C ASP A 268 -3.84 17.17 -18.19
N ALA A 269 -3.13 17.04 -17.07
CA ALA A 269 -1.98 16.15 -16.95
C ALA A 269 -2.38 14.68 -16.73
N THR A 270 -3.34 14.42 -15.84
CA THR A 270 -3.66 13.07 -15.34
C THR A 270 -5.07 12.59 -15.68
N GLY A 271 -5.98 13.49 -16.09
CA GLY A 271 -7.40 13.19 -16.25
C GLY A 271 -8.18 13.11 -14.94
N GLY A 272 -7.54 13.40 -13.80
CA GLY A 272 -8.12 13.36 -12.46
C GLY A 272 -7.19 12.66 -11.45
N ILE A 273 -7.75 11.98 -10.47
CA ILE A 273 -7.00 11.15 -9.51
C ILE A 273 -6.58 9.85 -10.21
N VAL A 274 -5.30 9.50 -10.10
CA VAL A 274 -4.73 8.30 -10.74
C VAL A 274 -3.95 7.46 -9.72
N GLN A 275 -3.69 6.21 -10.05
CA GLN A 275 -2.86 5.31 -9.22
C GLN A 275 -1.48 5.94 -9.01
N GLY A 276 -0.96 5.83 -7.80
CA GLY A 276 0.25 6.52 -7.34
C GLY A 276 -0.02 7.84 -6.61
N MET A 277 -1.19 8.49 -6.78
CA MET A 277 -1.60 9.65 -6.00
C MET A 277 -2.18 9.27 -4.63
N SER A 278 -2.41 8.00 -4.35
CA SER A 278 -2.82 7.51 -3.03
C SER A 278 -1.82 7.95 -1.97
N GLY A 279 -2.30 8.60 -0.92
CA GLY A 279 -1.48 9.26 0.11
C GLY A 279 -1.31 10.77 -0.08
N SER A 280 -1.70 11.36 -1.22
CA SER A 280 -1.62 12.81 -1.41
C SER A 280 -2.33 13.56 -0.28
N PRO A 281 -1.63 14.41 0.51
CA PRO A 281 -2.24 15.16 1.62
C PRO A 281 -3.40 16.02 1.15
N ILE A 282 -4.44 16.11 1.97
CA ILE A 282 -5.61 16.98 1.75
C ILE A 282 -5.55 18.12 2.78
N ILE A 283 -5.62 19.36 2.29
CA ILE A 283 -5.54 20.56 3.11
C ILE A 283 -6.83 21.34 2.94
N GLN A 284 -7.44 21.74 4.05
CA GLN A 284 -8.61 22.61 4.11
C GLN A 284 -8.44 23.61 5.24
N ASP A 285 -8.74 24.89 4.99
CA ASP A 285 -8.64 26.00 5.95
C ASP A 285 -7.27 26.06 6.67
N GLY A 286 -6.19 25.79 5.94
CA GLY A 286 -4.83 25.80 6.47
C GLY A 286 -4.50 24.64 7.41
N LYS A 287 -5.29 23.56 7.40
CA LYS A 287 -5.10 22.38 8.23
C LYS A 287 -4.94 21.14 7.36
N LEU A 288 -4.10 20.21 7.80
CA LEU A 288 -4.02 18.87 7.22
C LEU A 288 -5.23 18.06 7.70
N ILE A 289 -6.16 17.73 6.80
CA ILE A 289 -7.40 17.03 7.14
C ILE A 289 -7.39 15.56 6.79
N GLY A 290 -6.48 15.12 5.92
CA GLY A 290 -6.44 13.72 5.48
C GLY A 290 -5.52 13.46 4.29
N ALA A 291 -5.77 12.35 3.62
CA ALA A 291 -5.05 11.95 2.41
C ALA A 291 -6.00 11.30 1.38
N VAL A 292 -5.70 11.47 0.10
CA VAL A 292 -6.37 10.79 -1.02
C VAL A 292 -6.12 9.29 -0.91
N THR A 293 -7.15 8.47 -1.15
CA THR A 293 -7.02 7.01 -1.06
C THR A 293 -7.31 6.30 -2.39
N HIS A 294 -8.51 6.41 -2.90
CA HIS A 294 -8.95 5.66 -4.08
C HIS A 294 -9.61 6.59 -5.11
N VAL A 295 -9.41 6.30 -6.38
CA VAL A 295 -10.12 6.94 -7.49
C VAL A 295 -11.46 6.25 -7.78
N PHE A 296 -12.44 6.99 -8.28
CA PHE A 296 -13.64 6.40 -8.85
C PHE A 296 -13.33 5.92 -10.26
N VAL A 297 -13.40 4.61 -10.49
CA VAL A 297 -13.13 4.04 -11.82
C VAL A 297 -14.12 4.57 -12.88
N SER A 298 -15.36 4.84 -12.48
CA SER A 298 -16.39 5.39 -13.35
C SER A 298 -16.23 6.88 -13.66
N ASP A 299 -15.48 7.62 -12.84
CA ASP A 299 -15.23 9.06 -12.98
C ASP A 299 -13.92 9.46 -12.30
N PRO A 300 -12.78 9.42 -13.01
CA PRO A 300 -11.47 9.73 -12.43
C PRO A 300 -11.34 11.15 -11.87
N THR A 301 -12.24 12.07 -12.22
CA THR A 301 -12.23 13.41 -11.62
C THR A 301 -12.63 13.40 -10.14
N GLN A 302 -13.11 12.27 -9.64
CA GLN A 302 -13.52 12.07 -8.25
C GLN A 302 -12.74 10.93 -7.59
N GLY A 303 -12.65 11.01 -6.27
CA GLY A 303 -12.04 9.96 -5.45
C GLY A 303 -12.39 10.09 -3.98
N TYR A 304 -11.89 9.14 -3.19
CA TYR A 304 -12.06 9.13 -1.75
C TYR A 304 -10.84 9.74 -1.05
N GLY A 305 -11.09 10.32 0.11
CA GLY A 305 -10.08 10.69 1.10
C GLY A 305 -10.34 10.03 2.45
N LEU A 306 -9.26 9.83 3.19
CA LEU A 306 -9.23 9.32 4.56
C LEU A 306 -8.92 10.46 5.53
N TYR A 307 -9.55 10.50 6.70
CA TYR A 307 -9.21 11.48 7.73
C TYR A 307 -7.81 11.27 8.29
N VAL A 308 -7.13 12.38 8.59
CA VAL A 308 -5.79 12.36 9.22
C VAL A 308 -5.81 11.69 10.59
N ASP A 309 -6.87 11.88 11.38
CA ASP A 309 -7.06 11.25 12.69
C ASP A 309 -6.92 9.71 12.62
N TRP A 310 -7.50 9.11 11.58
CA TRP A 310 -7.41 7.66 11.38
C TRP A 310 -6.01 7.22 10.98
N MET A 311 -5.31 8.01 10.17
CA MET A 311 -3.93 7.69 9.81
C MET A 311 -2.99 7.82 11.00
N LEU A 312 -3.20 8.82 11.86
CA LEU A 312 -2.42 9.00 13.08
C LEU A 312 -2.53 7.80 14.02
N SER A 313 -3.70 7.16 14.09
CA SER A 313 -3.88 5.95 14.92
C SER A 313 -3.07 4.74 14.44
N THR A 314 -2.46 4.79 13.25
CA THR A 314 -1.55 3.74 12.74
C THR A 314 -0.09 3.98 13.11
N LEU A 315 0.24 5.13 13.70
CA LEU A 315 1.61 5.39 14.17
C LEU A 315 1.90 4.59 15.44
N ILE A 316 3.16 4.14 15.57
CA ILE A 316 3.58 3.30 16.69
C ILE A 316 3.62 4.16 17.96
N GLY A 317 2.95 3.71 19.00
CA GLY A 317 2.95 4.36 20.32
C GLY A 317 1.91 5.47 20.52
N ASN A 318 0.95 5.58 19.60
CA ASN A 318 -0.22 6.46 19.76
C ASN A 318 -1.45 5.66 20.23
#